data_56de20b9894443f9550293a051d7768e
#
_entry.id   56de20b9894443f9550293a051d7768e
#
_cell.length_a   1.000
_cell.length_b   1.000
_cell.length_c   1.000
_cell.angle_alpha   90.00
_cell.angle_beta   90.00
_cell.angle_gamma   90.00
#
_symmetry.space_group_name_H-M   'P 1'
#
loop_
_entity.id
_entity.type
_entity.pdbx_description
1 polymer ?
#
loop_
_entity_poly.entity_id
_entity_poly.type
_entity_poly.pdbx_seq_one_letter_code
_entity_poly.pdbx_strand_id
1 'polypeptide(L)'
;METTNLVTTKYDYALSSWGSYLLDSTFTIKKGDLVIPVITCSIGTHTFHNALWYLGSSVNIMSKATYDKLFYTTLAPTSIYLQLANQSTHYLEGVATDLLVKVRSAYIPTDFMILDMGNTDDTPLVLGCPFLNTANACIYVASGQIQFHFARRKEMFAFASRQSLFDEK
;
A
#
# COMPACT_ATOMS: atom_id res chain seq x y z
N MET A 1 -10.34 7.29 -32.81
CA MET A 1 -11.77 7.57 -32.61
C MET A 1 -12.56 6.26 -32.56
N GLU A 2 -12.16 5.28 -31.65
CA GLU A 2 -12.81 3.94 -31.62
C GLU A 2 -12.73 3.22 -30.27
N THR A 3 -12.51 3.94 -29.18
CA THR A 3 -12.45 3.31 -27.84
C THR A 3 -13.73 3.45 -27.01
N THR A 4 -14.72 4.18 -27.51
CA THR A 4 -15.96 4.48 -26.79
C THR A 4 -17.02 3.37 -26.95
N ASN A 5 -16.97 2.58 -28.01
CA ASN A 5 -18.03 1.61 -28.33
C ASN A 5 -17.94 0.26 -27.58
N LEU A 6 -16.76 -0.13 -27.08
CA LEU A 6 -16.58 -1.42 -26.41
C LEU A 6 -17.10 -1.43 -24.95
N VAL A 7 -17.12 -0.26 -24.31
CA VAL A 7 -17.61 -0.14 -22.94
C VAL A 7 -19.15 -0.08 -22.92
N THR A 8 -19.74 0.61 -23.86
CA THR A 8 -21.21 0.73 -23.99
C THR A 8 -21.86 -0.62 -24.26
N THR A 9 -21.30 -1.42 -25.18
CA THR A 9 -21.85 -2.74 -25.54
C THR A 9 -21.84 -3.74 -24.37
N LYS A 10 -20.87 -3.67 -23.47
CA LYS A 10 -20.79 -4.56 -22.32
C LYS A 10 -21.82 -4.24 -21.24
N TYR A 11 -22.16 -2.95 -21.10
CA TYR A 11 -23.23 -2.50 -20.20
C TYR A 11 -24.62 -2.79 -20.75
N ASP A 12 -24.82 -2.62 -22.06
CA ASP A 12 -26.10 -2.94 -22.70
C ASP A 12 -26.42 -4.43 -22.64
N TYR A 13 -25.41 -5.31 -22.74
CA TYR A 13 -25.59 -6.75 -22.62
C TYR A 13 -25.93 -7.16 -21.17
N ALA A 14 -25.31 -6.54 -20.20
CA ALA A 14 -25.62 -6.77 -18.78
C ALA A 14 -27.05 -6.28 -18.44
N LEU A 15 -27.43 -5.10 -18.95
CA LEU A 15 -28.78 -4.56 -18.78
C LEU A 15 -29.86 -5.42 -19.41
N SER A 16 -29.62 -6.02 -20.58
CA SER A 16 -30.59 -6.87 -21.27
C SER A 16 -30.81 -8.23 -20.56
N SER A 17 -29.79 -8.74 -19.87
CA SER A 17 -29.89 -10.00 -19.13
C SER A 17 -30.51 -9.90 -17.71
N TRP A 18 -30.53 -8.68 -17.14
CA TRP A 18 -31.03 -8.37 -15.80
C TRP A 18 -32.28 -7.50 -15.80
N GLY A 19 -32.91 -7.35 -16.92
CA GLY A 19 -33.85 -6.32 -17.35
C GLY A 19 -34.99 -5.93 -16.43
N SER A 20 -35.52 -6.75 -15.54
CA SER A 20 -36.67 -6.37 -14.71
C SER A 20 -36.33 -6.00 -13.26
N TYR A 21 -35.16 -6.41 -12.78
CA TYR A 21 -34.73 -6.14 -11.40
C TYR A 21 -34.09 -4.75 -11.20
N LEU A 22 -33.81 -4.04 -12.30
CA LEU A 22 -33.00 -2.83 -12.30
C LEU A 22 -33.80 -1.54 -12.46
N LEU A 23 -35.10 -1.64 -12.63
CA LEU A 23 -35.98 -0.45 -12.82
C LEU A 23 -36.12 0.44 -11.59
N ASP A 24 -35.67 -0.02 -10.42
CA ASP A 24 -35.78 0.72 -9.16
C ASP A 24 -34.43 0.96 -8.44
N SER A 25 -33.30 0.67 -9.09
CA SER A 25 -31.98 0.81 -8.49
C SER A 25 -31.16 1.96 -9.10
N THR A 26 -30.60 2.79 -8.23
CA THR A 26 -29.65 3.84 -8.62
C THR A 26 -28.35 3.19 -9.07
N PHE A 27 -28.02 3.28 -10.35
CA PHE A 27 -26.75 2.77 -10.87
C PHE A 27 -25.59 3.63 -10.41
N THR A 28 -24.57 2.97 -9.84
CA THR A 28 -23.31 3.63 -9.51
C THR A 28 -22.36 3.52 -10.70
N ILE A 29 -21.84 4.64 -11.18
CA ILE A 29 -20.88 4.68 -12.27
C ILE A 29 -19.56 4.08 -11.77
N LYS A 30 -19.01 3.11 -12.52
CA LYS A 30 -17.71 2.53 -12.25
C LYS A 30 -16.62 3.58 -12.36
N LYS A 31 -15.88 3.81 -11.29
CA LYS A 31 -14.70 4.69 -11.27
C LYS A 31 -13.46 3.86 -11.56
N GLY A 32 -12.53 4.42 -12.34
CA GLY A 32 -11.24 3.78 -12.60
C GLY A 32 -10.29 3.89 -11.41
N ASP A 33 -9.33 2.96 -11.32
CA ASP A 33 -8.23 3.02 -10.37
C ASP A 33 -7.20 4.06 -10.84
N LEU A 34 -7.12 5.18 -10.14
CA LEU A 34 -6.23 6.28 -10.50
C LEU A 34 -5.15 6.56 -9.45
N VAL A 35 -5.03 5.71 -8.41
CA VAL A 35 -4.30 6.12 -7.21
C VAL A 35 -3.33 5.06 -6.75
N ILE A 36 -2.08 5.47 -6.47
CA ILE A 36 -1.08 4.62 -5.85
C ILE A 36 -1.14 4.85 -4.33
N PRO A 37 -1.31 3.78 -3.53
CA PRO A 37 -1.49 3.89 -2.09
C PRO A 37 -0.14 4.04 -1.36
N VAL A 38 0.48 5.23 -1.47
CA VAL A 38 1.74 5.56 -0.82
C VAL A 38 1.59 6.64 0.23
N ILE A 39 2.46 6.60 1.24
CA ILE A 39 2.60 7.65 2.26
C ILE A 39 4.07 8.00 2.46
N THR A 40 4.31 9.22 2.93
CA THR A 40 5.63 9.61 3.40
C THR A 40 5.79 9.24 4.87
N CYS A 41 6.86 8.52 5.18
CA CYS A 41 7.24 8.16 6.54
C CYS A 41 8.75 8.27 6.74
N SER A 42 9.20 8.19 7.99
CA SER A 42 10.63 8.18 8.32
C SER A 42 10.97 7.07 9.31
N ILE A 43 12.15 6.51 9.19
CA ILE A 43 12.71 5.56 10.17
C ILE A 43 14.10 6.09 10.54
N GLY A 44 14.29 6.42 11.83
CA GLY A 44 15.49 7.13 12.26
C GLY A 44 15.63 8.46 11.52
N THR A 45 16.74 8.66 10.83
CA THR A 45 17.04 9.88 10.05
C THR A 45 16.64 9.78 8.59
N HIS A 46 16.19 8.61 8.12
CA HIS A 46 15.85 8.37 6.72
C HIS A 46 14.37 8.61 6.46
N THR A 47 14.07 9.36 5.40
CA THR A 47 12.71 9.66 4.96
C THR A 47 12.40 8.91 3.67
N PHE A 48 11.25 8.28 3.63
CA PHE A 48 10.72 7.52 2.51
C PHE A 48 9.44 8.20 2.02
N HIS A 49 9.44 8.68 0.78
CA HIS A 49 8.29 9.37 0.19
C HIS A 49 7.29 8.44 -0.49
N ASN A 50 7.71 7.20 -0.76
CA ASN A 50 6.97 6.20 -1.52
C ASN A 50 6.76 4.89 -0.74
N ALA A 51 6.58 4.96 0.58
CA ALA A 51 6.21 3.79 1.36
C ALA A 51 4.81 3.32 0.94
N LEU A 52 4.73 2.12 0.35
CA LEU A 52 3.48 1.54 -0.12
C LEU A 52 2.70 0.97 1.06
N TRP A 53 1.46 1.40 1.30
CA TRP A 53 0.59 0.68 2.20
C TRP A 53 -0.30 -0.30 1.42
N TYR A 54 -0.41 -1.53 1.91
CA TYR A 54 -1.04 -2.60 1.15
C TYR A 54 -1.82 -3.57 2.04
N LEU A 55 -3.15 -3.57 1.88
CA LEU A 55 -4.05 -4.47 2.60
C LEU A 55 -3.87 -5.95 2.23
N GLY A 56 -3.32 -6.24 1.07
CA GLY A 56 -3.07 -7.60 0.62
C GLY A 56 -1.83 -8.26 1.26
N SER A 57 -1.07 -7.52 2.08
CA SER A 57 0.10 -8.06 2.78
C SER A 57 -0.20 -8.33 4.24
N SER A 58 0.02 -9.57 4.68
CA SER A 58 -0.07 -9.98 6.08
C SER A 58 1.18 -9.62 6.91
N VAL A 59 2.21 -9.07 6.27
CA VAL A 59 3.48 -8.67 6.89
C VAL A 59 3.91 -7.31 6.35
N ASN A 60 4.80 -6.62 7.11
CA ASN A 60 5.50 -5.46 6.57
C ASN A 60 6.81 -5.93 5.97
N ILE A 61 7.20 -5.36 4.82
CA ILE A 61 8.38 -5.77 4.08
C ILE A 61 9.30 -4.57 3.89
N MET A 62 10.59 -4.81 4.06
CA MET A 62 11.64 -3.85 3.74
C MET A 62 12.71 -4.53 2.90
N SER A 63 13.22 -3.84 1.88
CA SER A 63 14.34 -4.36 1.12
C SER A 63 15.62 -4.40 1.97
N LYS A 64 16.47 -5.41 1.73
CA LYS A 64 17.77 -5.51 2.39
C LYS A 64 18.62 -4.26 2.16
N ALA A 65 18.62 -3.73 0.94
CA ALA A 65 19.32 -2.50 0.58
C ALA A 65 18.84 -1.27 1.40
N THR A 66 17.53 -1.21 1.70
CA THR A 66 16.98 -0.17 2.57
C THR A 66 17.38 -0.37 4.02
N TYR A 67 17.29 -1.61 4.52
CA TYR A 67 17.69 -1.93 5.88
C TYR A 67 19.15 -1.58 6.17
N ASP A 68 20.06 -1.91 5.26
CA ASP A 68 21.48 -1.63 5.41
C ASP A 68 21.78 -0.12 5.51
N LYS A 69 20.98 0.73 4.86
CA LYS A 69 21.09 2.19 4.96
C LYS A 69 20.67 2.73 6.34
N LEU A 70 19.86 1.99 7.08
CA LEU A 70 19.35 2.44 8.39
C LEU A 70 20.34 2.23 9.54
N PHE A 71 21.50 1.61 9.28
CA PHE A 71 22.53 1.32 10.28
C PHE A 71 22.06 0.51 11.50
N TYR A 72 20.94 -0.19 11.40
CA TYR A 72 20.54 -1.18 12.37
C TYR A 72 21.34 -2.47 12.12
N THR A 73 21.84 -3.09 13.19
CA THR A 73 22.78 -4.22 13.07
C THR A 73 22.19 -5.56 13.47
N THR A 74 21.01 -5.59 14.04
CA THR A 74 20.44 -6.80 14.62
C THR A 74 19.19 -7.23 13.88
N LEU A 75 19.28 -8.37 13.18
CA LEU A 75 18.13 -9.08 12.64
C LEU A 75 17.86 -10.31 13.50
N ALA A 76 16.61 -10.51 13.88
CA ALA A 76 16.19 -11.78 14.46
C ALA A 76 16.18 -12.84 13.35
N PRO A 77 16.83 -14.00 13.58
CA PRO A 77 16.83 -15.07 12.59
C PRO A 77 15.42 -15.63 12.41
N THR A 78 15.10 -16.03 11.18
CA THR A 78 13.81 -16.61 10.85
C THR A 78 13.97 -17.74 9.83
N SER A 79 13.12 -18.75 9.94
CA SER A 79 12.99 -19.80 8.92
C SER A 79 11.80 -19.56 7.98
N ILE A 80 11.16 -18.39 8.09
CA ILE A 80 10.01 -18.03 7.27
C ILE A 80 10.46 -17.74 5.85
N TYR A 81 9.66 -18.13 4.89
CA TYR A 81 9.79 -17.71 3.50
C TYR A 81 8.50 -17.00 3.06
N LEU A 82 8.63 -16.08 2.13
CA LEU A 82 7.48 -15.41 1.50
C LEU A 82 7.25 -15.98 0.11
N GLN A 83 6.00 -16.33 -0.15
CA GLN A 83 5.55 -16.64 -1.49
C GLN A 83 4.88 -15.39 -2.07
N LEU A 84 5.42 -14.88 -3.17
CA LEU A 84 4.86 -13.74 -3.87
C LEU A 84 3.71 -14.17 -4.80
N ALA A 85 2.93 -13.20 -5.27
CA ALA A 85 1.78 -13.45 -6.15
C ALA A 85 2.15 -14.18 -7.47
N ASN A 86 3.39 -14.05 -7.94
CA ASN A 86 3.93 -14.76 -9.10
C ASN A 86 4.42 -16.17 -8.76
N GLN A 87 4.10 -16.69 -7.56
CA GLN A 87 4.50 -18.00 -7.01
C GLN A 87 6.01 -18.15 -6.74
N SER A 88 6.83 -17.09 -6.93
CA SER A 88 8.22 -17.14 -6.51
C SER A 88 8.33 -17.19 -4.99
N THR A 89 9.28 -18.00 -4.49
CA THR A 89 9.56 -18.14 -3.06
C THR A 89 10.85 -17.39 -2.76
N HIS A 90 10.79 -16.52 -1.77
CA HIS A 90 11.93 -15.75 -1.30
C HIS A 90 12.19 -16.03 0.17
N TYR A 91 13.43 -16.39 0.48
CA TYR A 91 13.87 -16.53 1.86
C TYR A 91 14.15 -15.16 2.45
N LEU A 92 13.80 -15.00 3.73
CA LEU A 92 14.05 -13.78 4.47
C LEU A 92 15.50 -13.75 4.98
N GLU A 93 16.10 -12.58 4.95
CA GLU A 93 17.38 -12.30 5.62
C GLU A 93 17.21 -12.30 7.14
N GLY A 94 16.02 -11.97 7.62
CA GLY A 94 15.66 -11.91 9.02
C GLY A 94 14.47 -11.00 9.27
N VAL A 95 14.21 -10.75 10.54
CA VAL A 95 13.15 -9.84 11.00
C VAL A 95 13.78 -8.69 11.79
N ALA A 96 13.52 -7.47 11.37
CA ALA A 96 13.83 -6.27 12.15
C ALA A 96 12.63 -5.92 13.02
N THR A 97 12.77 -6.07 14.34
CA THR A 97 11.67 -5.87 15.29
C THR A 97 11.67 -4.45 15.85
N ASP A 98 10.46 -3.97 16.19
CA ASP A 98 10.23 -2.72 16.92
C ASP A 98 10.83 -1.47 16.27
N LEU A 99 10.96 -1.44 14.93
CA LEU A 99 11.40 -0.23 14.25
C LEU A 99 10.33 0.86 14.36
N LEU A 100 10.74 2.04 14.82
CA LEU A 100 9.82 3.16 14.96
C LEU A 100 9.63 3.87 13.62
N VAL A 101 8.49 3.60 12.98
CA VAL A 101 8.05 4.30 11.78
C VAL A 101 7.37 5.59 12.18
N LYS A 102 7.97 6.72 11.82
CA LYS A 102 7.39 8.04 12.07
C LYS A 102 6.53 8.46 10.90
N VAL A 103 5.25 8.71 11.18
CA VAL A 103 4.30 9.29 10.22
C VAL A 103 3.86 10.63 10.79
N ARG A 104 4.31 11.74 10.19
CA ARG A 104 4.17 13.09 10.73
C ARG A 104 4.68 13.19 12.18
N SER A 105 3.76 13.31 13.16
CA SER A 105 4.09 13.45 14.58
C SER A 105 3.99 12.17 15.39
N ALA A 106 3.51 11.08 14.78
CA ALA A 106 3.31 9.80 15.44
C ALA A 106 4.45 8.81 15.15
N TYR A 107 4.78 8.00 16.14
CA TYR A 107 5.73 6.90 16.02
C TYR A 107 4.97 5.59 16.19
N ILE A 108 5.12 4.68 15.22
CA ILE A 108 4.40 3.42 15.14
C ILE A 108 5.44 2.30 15.21
N PRO A 109 5.47 1.50 16.29
CA PRO A 109 6.37 0.35 16.37
C PRO A 109 5.96 -0.67 15.31
N THR A 110 6.93 -1.14 14.55
CA THR A 110 6.67 -1.92 13.34
C THR A 110 7.77 -2.96 13.16
N ASP A 111 7.38 -4.22 12.99
CA ASP A 111 8.29 -5.29 12.60
C ASP A 111 8.33 -5.40 11.08
N PHE A 112 9.53 -5.54 10.54
CA PHE A 112 9.74 -5.71 9.11
C PHE A 112 10.40 -7.04 8.79
N MET A 113 9.84 -7.75 7.83
CA MET A 113 10.49 -8.85 7.15
C MET A 113 11.50 -8.28 6.15
N ILE A 114 12.77 -8.65 6.31
CA ILE A 114 13.84 -8.14 5.44
C ILE A 114 14.05 -9.12 4.30
N LEU A 115 13.91 -8.60 3.09
CA LEU A 115 13.92 -9.39 1.86
C LEU A 115 14.98 -8.85 0.89
N ASP A 116 15.80 -9.74 0.36
CA ASP A 116 16.67 -9.36 -0.76
C ASP A 116 15.84 -9.35 -2.05
N MET A 117 15.55 -8.15 -2.52
CA MET A 117 14.82 -7.89 -3.77
C MET A 117 15.75 -7.37 -4.88
N GLY A 118 17.07 -7.46 -4.69
CA GLY A 118 18.03 -6.80 -5.56
C GLY A 118 17.97 -5.27 -5.43
N ASN A 119 18.51 -4.58 -6.43
CA ASN A 119 18.56 -3.10 -6.43
C ASN A 119 17.25 -2.49 -6.96
N THR A 120 16.13 -2.74 -6.31
CA THR A 120 14.87 -2.08 -6.64
C THR A 120 14.67 -0.90 -5.70
N ASP A 121 15.07 0.30 -6.15
CA ASP A 121 14.85 1.55 -5.41
C ASP A 121 13.38 2.03 -5.44
N ASP A 122 12.53 1.39 -6.27
CA ASP A 122 11.17 1.89 -6.54
C ASP A 122 10.17 1.69 -5.39
N THR A 123 10.34 0.67 -4.55
CA THR A 123 9.44 0.44 -3.40
C THR A 123 10.24 -0.03 -2.19
N PRO A 124 10.82 0.90 -1.42
CA PRO A 124 11.71 0.57 -0.31
C PRO A 124 10.99 -0.09 0.86
N LEU A 125 9.69 0.21 1.05
CA LEU A 125 8.88 -0.24 2.16
C LEU A 125 7.48 -0.66 1.71
N VAL A 126 7.01 -1.81 2.22
CA VAL A 126 5.60 -2.20 2.16
C VAL A 126 5.06 -2.24 3.60
N LEU A 127 4.08 -1.41 3.86
CA LEU A 127 3.37 -1.31 5.14
C LEU A 127 2.09 -2.13 5.03
N GLY A 128 2.12 -3.35 5.57
CA GLY A 128 1.03 -4.31 5.51
C GLY A 128 -0.03 -4.14 6.58
N CYS A 129 -0.91 -5.13 6.70
CA CYS A 129 -1.97 -5.14 7.70
C CYS A 129 -1.47 -4.94 9.14
N PRO A 130 -0.31 -5.48 9.59
CA PRO A 130 0.15 -5.25 10.96
C PRO A 130 0.41 -3.77 11.25
N PHE A 131 1.05 -3.05 10.33
CA PHE A 131 1.25 -1.60 10.46
C PHE A 131 -0.08 -0.85 10.46
N LEU A 132 -0.97 -1.14 9.49
CA LEU A 132 -2.26 -0.48 9.37
C LEU A 132 -3.14 -0.69 10.60
N ASN A 133 -3.10 -1.89 11.18
CA ASN A 133 -3.81 -2.21 12.41
C ASN A 133 -3.26 -1.42 13.61
N THR A 134 -1.92 -1.39 13.77
CA THR A 134 -1.27 -0.64 14.86
C THR A 134 -1.54 0.88 14.75
N ALA A 135 -1.57 1.40 13.53
CA ALA A 135 -1.91 2.79 13.24
C ALA A 135 -3.41 3.09 13.32
N ASN A 136 -4.24 2.09 13.57
CA ASN A 136 -5.69 2.17 13.57
C ASN A 136 -6.21 2.89 12.31
N ALA A 137 -5.84 2.35 11.14
CA ALA A 137 -6.08 2.98 9.85
C ALA A 137 -7.53 2.85 9.38
N CYS A 138 -8.12 3.95 8.92
CA CYS A 138 -9.39 3.97 8.19
C CYS A 138 -9.13 4.40 6.74
N ILE A 139 -9.60 3.61 5.78
CA ILE A 139 -9.38 3.85 4.36
C ILE A 139 -10.68 4.31 3.72
N TYR A 140 -10.67 5.49 3.13
CA TYR A 140 -11.79 6.11 2.43
C TYR A 140 -11.54 6.02 0.92
N VAL A 141 -11.90 4.87 0.33
CA VAL A 141 -11.62 4.59 -1.08
C VAL A 141 -12.27 5.62 -2.02
N ALA A 142 -13.50 6.02 -1.71
CA ALA A 142 -14.25 6.95 -2.56
C ALA A 142 -13.61 8.35 -2.65
N SER A 143 -12.97 8.82 -1.57
CA SER A 143 -12.28 10.11 -1.52
C SER A 143 -10.77 10.00 -1.76
N GLY A 144 -10.23 8.78 -1.92
CA GLY A 144 -8.80 8.58 -2.09
C GLY A 144 -7.99 9.01 -0.87
N GLN A 145 -8.45 8.66 0.33
CA GLN A 145 -7.82 9.09 1.58
C GLN A 145 -7.61 7.92 2.55
N ILE A 146 -6.53 7.99 3.33
CA ILE A 146 -6.31 7.14 4.49
C ILE A 146 -6.18 8.02 5.74
N GLN A 147 -6.82 7.62 6.81
CA GLN A 147 -6.78 8.30 8.11
C GLN A 147 -6.17 7.36 9.13
N PHE A 148 -5.16 7.82 9.85
CA PHE A 148 -4.60 7.12 11.00
C PHE A 148 -5.16 7.71 12.30
N HIS A 149 -5.53 6.85 13.24
CA HIS A 149 -6.07 7.24 14.53
C HIS A 149 -5.05 6.95 15.63
N PHE A 150 -4.36 7.96 16.06
CA PHE A 150 -3.50 7.90 17.25
C PHE A 150 -4.29 8.32 18.49
N ALA A 151 -3.87 7.89 19.67
CA ALA A 151 -4.63 8.04 20.92
C ALA A 151 -5.26 9.42 21.17
N ARG A 152 -4.70 10.52 20.64
CA ARG A 152 -5.20 11.89 20.81
C ARG A 152 -5.33 12.69 19.50
N ARG A 153 -5.00 12.09 18.35
CA ARG A 153 -4.94 12.79 17.05
C ARG A 153 -5.41 11.89 15.93
N LYS A 154 -5.98 12.53 14.92
CA LYS A 154 -6.29 11.90 13.64
C LYS A 154 -5.44 12.59 12.57
N GLU A 155 -4.75 11.81 11.78
CA GLU A 155 -3.93 12.29 10.68
C GLU A 155 -4.48 11.74 9.37
N MET A 156 -4.78 12.63 8.42
CA MET A 156 -5.35 12.25 7.13
C MET A 156 -4.34 12.49 6.02
N PHE A 157 -4.26 11.53 5.11
CA PHE A 157 -3.39 11.57 3.94
C PHE A 157 -4.22 11.32 2.69
N ALA A 158 -4.01 12.13 1.64
CA ALA A 158 -4.53 11.83 0.32
C ALA A 158 -3.66 10.76 -0.34
N PHE A 159 -4.26 9.89 -1.13
CA PHE A 159 -3.50 8.99 -1.99
C PHE A 159 -2.77 9.81 -3.05
N ALA A 160 -1.55 9.40 -3.39
CA ALA A 160 -0.85 10.01 -4.51
C ALA A 160 -1.57 9.69 -5.82
N SER A 161 -1.84 10.68 -6.65
CA SER A 161 -2.35 10.42 -7.99
C SER A 161 -1.22 9.87 -8.87
N ARG A 162 -1.55 8.99 -9.83
CA ARG A 162 -0.57 8.49 -10.80
C ARG A 162 0.14 9.62 -11.55
N GLN A 163 -0.54 10.71 -11.80
CA GLN A 163 0.03 11.89 -12.46
C GLN A 163 1.07 12.62 -11.62
N SER A 164 0.85 12.77 -10.30
CA SER A 164 1.78 13.49 -9.43
C SER A 164 3.13 12.80 -9.23
N LEU A 165 3.24 11.50 -9.54
CA LEU A 165 4.50 10.75 -9.41
C LEU A 165 5.40 10.88 -10.66
N PHE A 166 4.87 11.35 -11.79
CA PHE A 166 5.62 11.52 -13.04
C PHE A 166 5.98 12.99 -13.30
N ASP A 167 5.40 13.93 -12.57
CA ASP A 167 5.61 15.38 -12.76
C ASP A 167 6.80 15.94 -11.94
N GLU A 168 7.46 15.11 -11.10
CA GLU A 168 8.67 15.47 -10.32
C GLU A 168 9.97 14.99 -10.98
N LYS A 169 10.14 15.23 -12.29
CA LYS A 169 11.44 15.06 -12.98
C LYS A 169 11.86 16.33 -13.68
#